data_b8f005e695d7344343692ca278b80c70
#
_entry.id   b8f005e695d7344343692ca278b80c70
#
_cell.length_a   1.000
_cell.length_b   1.000
_cell.length_c   1.000
_cell.angle_alpha   90.00
_cell.angle_beta   90.00
_cell.angle_gamma   90.00
#
_symmetry.space_group_name_H-M   'P 1'
#
loop_
_entity.id
_entity.type
_entity.pdbx_description
1 polymer ?
#
loop_
_entity_poly.entity_id
_entity_poly.type
_entity_poly.pdbx_seq_one_letter_code
_entity_poly.pdbx_strand_id
1 'polypeptide(L)'
;MSCINLFHYDYCFNNRIIYIVMTEELVTLETAKLLKEKGFDWKCEHIIGCNKVITKYNLPQSMSCCTEIDNESVEFLCPTLYIAQKWLRETKKLHVEVSYMYGDYWIYDILTIPNHDLVGLSDRPLVHYKSYEEALEAGIQEALKLI
;
A
#
# COMPACT_ATOMS: atom_id res chain seq x y z
N MET A 1 -17.99 1.82 -16.76
CA MET A 1 -18.70 1.04 -15.72
C MET A 1 -17.77 0.88 -14.55
N SER A 2 -18.07 1.58 -13.46
CA SER A 2 -17.29 1.55 -12.23
C SER A 2 -17.68 0.29 -11.45
N CYS A 3 -16.81 -0.72 -11.40
CA CYS A 3 -16.99 -1.85 -10.49
C CYS A 3 -16.54 -1.43 -9.09
N ILE A 4 -17.46 -0.82 -8.36
CA ILE A 4 -17.35 -0.76 -6.90
C ILE A 4 -17.71 -2.16 -6.43
N ASN A 5 -16.72 -2.91 -5.94
CA ASN A 5 -16.98 -4.16 -5.23
C ASN A 5 -17.65 -3.83 -3.90
N LEU A 6 -18.95 -3.61 -3.96
CA LEU A 6 -19.82 -3.56 -2.80
C LEU A 6 -20.11 -5.01 -2.39
N PHE A 7 -19.35 -5.55 -1.46
CA PHE A 7 -19.80 -6.72 -0.73
C PHE A 7 -20.89 -6.26 0.25
N HIS A 8 -22.14 -6.47 -0.14
CA HIS A 8 -23.28 -6.28 0.74
C HIS A 8 -23.37 -7.47 1.69
N TYR A 9 -23.13 -7.24 2.96
CA TYR A 9 -23.62 -8.13 4.01
C TYR A 9 -24.80 -7.43 4.66
N ASP A 10 -26.00 -7.91 4.32
CA ASP A 10 -27.24 -7.49 4.98
C ASP A 10 -27.35 -8.18 6.35
N TYR A 11 -27.03 -7.46 7.40
CA TYR A 11 -27.43 -7.84 8.76
C TYR A 11 -28.68 -7.06 9.16
N CYS A 12 -29.82 -7.72 9.04
CA CYS A 12 -31.08 -7.18 9.55
C CYS A 12 -31.18 -7.37 11.08
N PHE A 13 -30.85 -6.34 11.84
CA PHE A 13 -31.29 -6.20 13.23
C PHE A 13 -32.06 -4.88 13.36
N ASN A 14 -33.34 -4.97 13.73
CA ASN A 14 -34.25 -3.84 14.00
C ASN A 14 -34.42 -2.81 12.87
N ASN A 15 -34.81 -3.22 11.65
CA ASN A 15 -35.15 -2.31 10.55
C ASN A 15 -34.15 -1.20 10.24
N ARG A 16 -32.87 -1.35 10.61
CA ARG A 16 -31.78 -0.49 10.19
C ARG A 16 -30.83 -1.30 9.32
N ILE A 17 -30.74 -0.94 8.06
CA ILE A 17 -29.72 -1.46 7.14
C ILE A 17 -28.40 -0.78 7.51
N ILE A 18 -27.44 -1.55 8.04
CA ILE A 18 -26.08 -1.05 8.29
C ILE A 18 -25.26 -1.37 7.06
N TYR A 19 -24.87 -0.35 6.32
CA TYR A 19 -23.89 -0.48 5.24
C TYR A 19 -22.48 -0.47 5.84
N ILE A 20 -21.78 -1.59 5.75
CA ILE A 20 -20.36 -1.64 6.08
C ILE A 20 -19.60 -1.30 4.81
N VAL A 21 -19.02 -0.11 4.75
CA VAL A 21 -18.11 0.28 3.68
C VAL A 21 -16.72 -0.21 4.07
N MET A 22 -16.23 -1.21 3.36
CA MET A 22 -14.85 -1.65 3.49
C MET A 22 -13.97 -0.75 2.63
N THR A 23 -13.06 -0.04 3.27
CA THR A 23 -12.06 0.79 2.58
C THR A 23 -10.71 0.10 2.64
N GLU A 24 -10.05 -0.02 1.50
CA GLU A 24 -8.65 -0.48 1.46
C GLU A 24 -7.75 0.63 1.99
N GLU A 25 -6.75 0.26 2.78
CA GLU A 25 -5.79 1.23 3.29
C GLU A 25 -4.81 1.69 2.21
N LEU A 26 -4.58 2.99 2.19
CA LEU A 26 -3.65 3.64 1.28
C LEU A 26 -2.25 3.66 1.88
N VAL A 27 -1.24 3.70 1.01
CA VAL A 27 0.14 3.90 1.44
C VAL A 27 0.34 5.30 2.06
N THR A 28 1.31 5.42 2.96
CA THR A 28 1.71 6.70 3.53
C THR A 28 2.44 7.58 2.51
N LEU A 29 2.59 8.88 2.81
CA LEU A 29 3.37 9.80 1.98
C LEU A 29 4.82 9.32 1.79
N GLU A 30 5.44 8.75 2.81
CA GLU A 30 6.80 8.22 2.74
C GLU A 30 6.90 7.08 1.73
N THR A 31 5.98 6.14 1.79
CA THR A 31 5.91 5.03 0.84
C THR A 31 5.60 5.51 -0.58
N ALA A 32 4.70 6.49 -0.73
CA ALA A 32 4.39 7.07 -2.03
C ALA A 32 5.61 7.73 -2.69
N LYS A 33 6.46 8.42 -1.91
CA LYS A 33 7.75 8.97 -2.37
C LYS A 33 8.71 7.88 -2.83
N LEU A 34 8.90 6.84 -2.01
CA LEU A 34 9.75 5.71 -2.36
C LEU A 34 9.27 4.99 -3.63
N LEU A 35 7.96 4.77 -3.76
CA LEU A 35 7.37 4.18 -4.97
C LEU A 35 7.69 5.01 -6.22
N LYS A 36 7.55 6.35 -6.14
CA LYS A 36 7.93 7.24 -7.25
C LYS A 36 9.40 7.10 -7.61
N GLU A 37 10.29 7.13 -6.61
CA GLU A 37 11.74 6.98 -6.82
C GLU A 37 12.11 5.65 -7.49
N LYS A 38 11.37 4.59 -7.20
CA LYS A 38 11.60 3.24 -7.75
C LYS A 38 10.84 2.97 -9.05
N GLY A 39 10.17 3.98 -9.60
CA GLY A 39 9.53 3.93 -10.90
C GLY A 39 8.13 3.31 -10.89
N PHE A 40 7.39 3.47 -9.82
CA PHE A 40 5.98 3.08 -9.79
C PHE A 40 5.19 3.90 -10.81
N ASP A 41 4.56 3.23 -11.77
CA ASP A 41 3.85 3.81 -12.90
C ASP A 41 2.40 3.32 -13.07
N TRP A 42 1.92 2.48 -12.14
CA TRP A 42 0.56 1.98 -12.21
C TRP A 42 -0.44 3.08 -11.87
N LYS A 43 -1.55 3.07 -12.58
CA LYS A 43 -2.62 4.05 -12.39
C LYS A 43 -3.30 3.89 -11.03
N CYS A 44 -3.52 4.99 -10.34
CA CYS A 44 -4.17 5.06 -9.03
C CYS A 44 -5.31 6.06 -9.03
N GLU A 45 -6.33 5.82 -8.21
CA GLU A 45 -7.43 6.76 -8.00
C GLU A 45 -7.10 7.86 -6.99
N HIS A 46 -6.05 7.68 -6.19
CA HIS A 46 -5.67 8.60 -5.13
C HIS A 46 -4.30 9.21 -5.39
N ILE A 47 -4.16 10.46 -5.00
CA ILE A 47 -2.92 11.24 -5.01
C ILE A 47 -2.74 11.84 -3.62
N ILE A 48 -1.51 11.83 -3.11
CA ILE A 48 -1.14 12.43 -1.83
C ILE A 48 -0.16 13.58 -2.05
N GLY A 49 -0.48 14.74 -1.51
CA GLY A 49 0.40 15.90 -1.52
C GLY A 49 1.42 15.89 -0.38
N CYS A 50 2.46 16.74 -0.46
CA CYS A 50 3.44 16.92 0.61
C CYS A 50 2.80 17.40 1.93
N ASN A 51 1.65 18.04 1.86
CA ASN A 51 0.82 18.43 3.02
C ASN A 51 0.03 17.27 3.63
N LYS A 52 0.23 16.04 3.14
CA LYS A 52 -0.49 14.81 3.52
C LYS A 52 -1.98 14.80 3.20
N VAL A 53 -2.45 15.74 2.37
CA VAL A 53 -3.84 15.73 1.89
C VAL A 53 -3.96 14.71 0.76
N ILE A 54 -4.94 13.82 0.90
CA ILE A 54 -5.26 12.80 -0.09
C ILE A 54 -6.46 13.27 -0.90
N THR A 55 -6.31 13.25 -2.23
CA THR A 55 -7.37 13.58 -3.18
C THR A 55 -7.74 12.32 -3.96
N LYS A 56 -9.03 12.02 -4.02
CA LYS A 56 -9.57 10.95 -4.85
C LYS A 56 -10.07 11.49 -6.18
N TYR A 57 -9.69 10.84 -7.27
CA TYR A 57 -10.15 11.16 -8.61
C TYR A 57 -11.13 10.12 -9.13
N ASN A 58 -12.07 10.54 -9.96
CA ASN A 58 -13.04 9.63 -10.59
C ASN A 58 -12.44 8.72 -11.67
N LEU A 59 -11.26 9.10 -12.17
CA LEU A 59 -10.51 8.33 -13.16
C LEU A 59 -9.11 8.05 -12.61
N PRO A 60 -8.56 6.85 -12.92
CA PRO A 60 -7.22 6.51 -12.49
C PRO A 60 -6.18 7.48 -13.06
N GLN A 61 -5.31 7.99 -12.18
CA GLN A 61 -4.24 8.93 -12.50
C GLN A 61 -2.93 8.20 -12.80
N SER A 62 -2.09 8.81 -13.64
CA SER A 62 -0.74 8.36 -13.91
C SER A 62 0.28 9.45 -13.55
N MET A 63 1.56 9.09 -13.48
CA MET A 63 2.65 10.03 -13.15
C MET A 63 2.75 11.24 -14.08
N SER A 64 2.28 11.13 -15.32
CA SER A 64 2.28 12.23 -16.28
C SER A 64 1.36 13.40 -15.91
N CYS A 65 0.46 13.19 -14.94
CA CYS A 65 -0.44 14.23 -14.44
C CYS A 65 0.16 15.06 -13.30
N CYS A 66 1.28 14.61 -12.74
CA CYS A 66 1.97 15.31 -11.65
C CYS A 66 3.01 16.27 -12.27
N THR A 67 2.58 17.45 -12.70
CA THR A 67 3.49 18.50 -13.13
C THR A 67 4.23 19.08 -11.93
N GLU A 68 5.55 19.11 -12.01
CA GLU A 68 6.40 19.90 -11.11
C GLU A 68 6.11 21.39 -11.37
N ILE A 69 5.15 21.94 -10.65
CA ILE A 69 4.94 23.36 -10.58
C ILE A 69 5.20 23.77 -9.14
N ASP A 70 6.36 24.37 -8.93
CA ASP A 70 6.88 24.87 -7.67
C ASP A 70 7.11 23.85 -6.55
N ASN A 71 8.22 23.98 -5.84
CA ASN A 71 8.73 23.08 -4.78
C ASN A 71 7.77 22.82 -3.59
N GLU A 72 6.59 23.40 -3.59
CA GLU A 72 5.59 23.27 -2.52
C GLU A 72 4.38 22.39 -2.87
N SER A 73 4.19 22.01 -4.13
CA SER A 73 3.00 21.28 -4.59
C SER A 73 3.29 19.93 -5.25
N VAL A 74 4.35 19.25 -4.85
CA VAL A 74 4.66 17.93 -5.39
C VAL A 74 3.63 16.92 -4.88
N GLU A 75 2.91 16.30 -5.82
CA GLU A 75 1.95 15.24 -5.57
C GLU A 75 2.53 13.88 -5.97
N PHE A 76 2.11 12.84 -5.26
CA PHE A 76 2.53 11.47 -5.48
C PHE A 76 1.33 10.56 -5.69
N LEU A 77 1.46 9.59 -6.58
CA LEU A 77 0.46 8.51 -6.66
C LEU A 77 0.36 7.80 -5.32
N CYS A 78 -0.85 7.62 -4.84
CA CYS A 78 -1.15 6.99 -3.56
C CYS A 78 -1.95 5.70 -3.77
N PRO A 79 -1.28 4.58 -4.11
CA PRO A 79 -1.96 3.30 -4.26
C PRO A 79 -2.45 2.77 -2.92
N THR A 80 -3.33 1.76 -2.96
CA THR A 80 -3.59 0.94 -1.77
C THR A 80 -2.36 0.08 -1.45
N LEU A 81 -2.25 -0.37 -0.21
CA LEU A 81 -1.19 -1.30 0.22
C LEU A 81 -1.14 -2.56 -0.64
N TYR A 82 -2.33 -3.08 -1.00
CA TYR A 82 -2.45 -4.24 -1.89
C TYR A 82 -1.83 -3.97 -3.27
N ILE A 83 -2.11 -2.82 -3.88
CA ILE A 83 -1.57 -2.45 -5.20
C ILE A 83 -0.06 -2.27 -5.14
N ALA A 84 0.47 -1.64 -4.09
CA ALA A 84 1.91 -1.48 -3.90
C ALA A 84 2.61 -2.83 -3.73
N GLN A 85 2.06 -3.72 -2.90
CA GLN A 85 2.57 -5.09 -2.73
C GLN A 85 2.52 -5.88 -4.06
N LYS A 86 1.42 -5.76 -4.81
CA LYS A 86 1.26 -6.42 -6.11
C LYS A 86 2.29 -5.91 -7.11
N TRP A 87 2.51 -4.61 -7.18
CA TRP A 87 3.51 -4.02 -8.06
C TRP A 87 4.93 -4.53 -7.74
N LEU A 88 5.33 -4.58 -6.48
CA LEU A 88 6.61 -5.17 -6.05
C LEU A 88 6.74 -6.62 -6.53
N ARG A 89 5.68 -7.40 -6.38
CA ARG A 89 5.64 -8.82 -6.76
C ARG A 89 5.78 -9.02 -8.27
N GLU A 90 5.06 -8.24 -9.05
CA GLU A 90 5.02 -8.40 -10.50
C GLU A 90 6.21 -7.75 -11.22
N THR A 91 6.67 -6.59 -10.77
CA THR A 91 7.72 -5.82 -11.46
C THR A 91 9.11 -6.03 -10.86
N LYS A 92 9.24 -6.12 -9.55
CA LYS A 92 10.53 -6.22 -8.84
C LYS A 92 10.84 -7.64 -8.36
N LYS A 93 9.90 -8.57 -8.50
CA LYS A 93 10.05 -9.97 -8.08
C LYS A 93 10.33 -10.10 -6.58
N LEU A 94 9.79 -9.19 -5.79
CA LEU A 94 9.83 -9.22 -4.34
C LEU A 94 8.41 -9.40 -3.78
N HIS A 95 8.24 -10.34 -2.88
CA HIS A 95 6.99 -10.58 -2.17
C HIS A 95 7.14 -10.22 -0.70
N VAL A 96 6.31 -9.32 -0.22
CA VAL A 96 6.20 -9.00 1.20
C VAL A 96 5.14 -9.91 1.79
N GLU A 97 5.54 -10.79 2.67
CA GLU A 97 4.64 -11.67 3.42
C GLU A 97 4.44 -11.12 4.82
N VAL A 98 3.21 -11.16 5.32
CA VAL A 98 2.86 -10.69 6.68
C VAL A 98 2.32 -11.86 7.46
N SER A 99 2.91 -12.13 8.62
CA SER A 99 2.58 -13.24 9.49
C SER A 99 2.12 -12.78 10.87
N TYR A 100 1.03 -13.40 11.36
CA TYR A 100 0.58 -13.21 12.74
C TYR A 100 1.34 -14.16 13.67
N MET A 101 1.84 -13.62 14.76
CA MET A 101 2.69 -14.34 15.69
C MET A 101 2.02 -14.55 17.05
N TYR A 102 2.42 -15.62 17.73
CA TYR A 102 2.02 -15.85 19.11
C TYR A 102 2.47 -14.67 19.99
N GLY A 103 1.55 -14.12 20.78
CA GLY A 103 1.79 -12.89 21.56
C GLY A 103 1.13 -11.64 20.98
N ASP A 104 0.19 -11.82 20.07
CA ASP A 104 -0.69 -10.79 19.51
C ASP A 104 0.05 -9.66 18.77
N TYR A 105 0.98 -10.02 17.89
CA TYR A 105 1.67 -9.07 17.04
C TYR A 105 1.87 -9.60 15.62
N TRP A 106 2.21 -8.72 14.71
CA TRP A 106 2.49 -8.99 13.31
C TRP A 106 3.96 -8.77 12.99
N ILE A 107 4.47 -9.55 12.05
CA ILE A 107 5.82 -9.39 11.46
C ILE A 107 5.69 -9.44 9.94
N TYR A 108 6.73 -9.00 9.23
CA TYR A 108 6.82 -9.22 7.79
C TYR A 108 8.14 -9.86 7.41
N ASP A 109 8.10 -10.57 6.30
CA ASP A 109 9.25 -11.13 5.60
C ASP A 109 9.25 -10.68 4.15
N ILE A 110 10.43 -10.61 3.53
CA ILE A 110 10.58 -10.27 2.12
C ILE A 110 11.23 -11.45 1.42
N LEU A 111 10.55 -11.96 0.40
CA LEU A 111 10.93 -13.15 -0.34
C LEU A 111 11.18 -12.82 -1.80
N THR A 112 12.19 -13.44 -2.40
CA THR A 112 12.43 -13.34 -3.84
C THR A 112 11.51 -14.27 -4.63
N ILE A 113 11.15 -13.88 -5.85
CA ILE A 113 10.36 -14.68 -6.78
C ILE A 113 11.24 -15.00 -8.01
N PRO A 114 11.36 -16.26 -8.43
CA PRO A 114 10.65 -17.47 -7.94
C PRO A 114 11.39 -18.26 -6.86
N ASN A 115 12.59 -17.85 -6.45
CA ASN A 115 13.47 -18.69 -5.64
C ASN A 115 13.01 -18.87 -4.19
N HIS A 116 12.17 -17.96 -3.69
CA HIS A 116 11.72 -17.95 -2.30
C HIS A 116 12.86 -17.72 -1.28
N ASP A 117 13.90 -16.99 -1.69
CA ASP A 117 14.98 -16.61 -0.80
C ASP A 117 14.54 -15.46 0.10
N LEU A 118 14.85 -15.58 1.37
CA LEU A 118 14.58 -14.56 2.36
C LEU A 118 15.63 -13.45 2.27
N VAL A 119 15.22 -12.21 2.09
CA VAL A 119 16.10 -11.05 1.92
C VAL A 119 15.85 -9.99 2.98
N GLY A 120 16.87 -9.18 3.27
CA GLY A 120 16.76 -8.06 4.21
C GLY A 120 16.73 -8.44 5.69
N LEU A 121 17.15 -9.67 6.06
CA LEU A 121 17.07 -10.14 7.45
C LEU A 121 18.28 -9.83 8.32
N SER A 122 19.49 -9.77 7.73
CA SER A 122 20.75 -9.89 8.49
C SER A 122 20.99 -8.76 9.50
N ASP A 123 20.36 -7.59 9.31
CA ASP A 123 20.59 -6.42 10.16
C ASP A 123 19.29 -5.75 10.65
N ARG A 124 18.16 -6.40 10.42
CA ARG A 124 16.86 -5.86 10.80
C ARG A 124 16.46 -6.29 12.22
N PRO A 125 16.20 -5.33 13.13
CA PRO A 125 15.64 -5.70 14.43
C PRO A 125 14.25 -6.30 14.23
N LEU A 126 13.92 -7.34 15.02
CA LEU A 126 12.58 -7.88 15.04
C LEU A 126 11.61 -6.84 15.62
N VAL A 127 10.77 -6.28 14.79
CA VAL A 127 9.76 -5.29 15.19
C VAL A 127 8.41 -5.97 15.28
N HIS A 128 7.70 -5.73 16.37
CA HIS A 128 6.35 -6.21 16.59
C HIS A 128 5.36 -5.13 16.16
N TYR A 129 4.61 -5.39 15.10
CA TYR A 129 3.59 -4.49 14.60
C TYR A 129 2.23 -4.81 15.21
N LYS A 130 1.42 -3.79 15.44
CA LYS A 130 0.10 -3.93 16.09
C LYS A 130 -0.98 -4.38 15.12
N SER A 131 -0.83 -4.07 13.83
CA SER A 131 -1.78 -4.47 12.80
C SER A 131 -1.09 -5.09 11.59
N TYR A 132 -1.89 -5.79 10.78
CA TYR A 132 -1.46 -6.33 9.50
C TYR A 132 -0.97 -5.23 8.57
N GLU A 133 -1.70 -4.12 8.53
CA GLU A 133 -1.44 -2.99 7.65
C GLU A 133 -0.15 -2.27 8.02
N GLU A 134 0.12 -2.07 9.31
CA GLU A 134 1.40 -1.51 9.77
C GLU A 134 2.59 -2.40 9.37
N ALA A 135 2.46 -3.71 9.52
CA ALA A 135 3.50 -4.65 9.11
C ALA A 135 3.70 -4.66 7.59
N LEU A 136 2.61 -4.64 6.83
CA LEU A 136 2.67 -4.61 5.37
C LEU A 136 3.29 -3.32 4.85
N GLU A 137 2.90 -2.17 5.39
CA GLU A 137 3.49 -0.86 5.05
C GLU A 137 5.00 -0.84 5.30
N ALA A 138 5.43 -1.30 6.48
CA ALA A 138 6.84 -1.37 6.83
C ALA A 138 7.61 -2.34 5.91
N GLY A 139 7.02 -3.48 5.59
CA GLY A 139 7.60 -4.45 4.65
C GLY A 139 7.75 -3.90 3.23
N ILE A 140 6.76 -3.14 2.75
CA ILE A 140 6.83 -2.47 1.44
C ILE A 140 7.94 -1.44 1.43
N GLN A 141 8.04 -0.60 2.47
CA GLN A 141 9.12 0.40 2.58
C GLN A 141 10.50 -0.25 2.57
N GLU A 142 10.67 -1.34 3.31
CA GLU A 142 11.94 -2.06 3.34
C GLU A 142 12.25 -2.72 1.99
N ALA A 143 11.27 -3.36 1.35
CA ALA A 143 11.44 -3.93 0.02
C ALA A 143 11.85 -2.88 -1.02
N LEU A 144 11.29 -1.66 -0.93
CA LEU A 144 11.66 -0.54 -1.80
C LEU A 144 13.10 -0.06 -1.60
N LYS A 145 13.65 -0.18 -0.39
CA LYS A 145 15.05 0.16 -0.11
C LYS A 145 16.05 -0.87 -0.65
N LEU A 146 15.59 -2.11 -0.86
CA LEU A 146 16.45 -3.20 -1.38
C LEU A 146 16.65 -3.16 -2.91
N ILE A 147 15.90 -2.32 -3.63
CA ILE A 147 15.94 -2.24 -5.10
C ILE A 147 16.51 -0.93 -5.63
#